data_cf16979bec06a745c5e803d5cc1ab689
#
_entry.id   cf16979bec06a745c5e803d5cc1ab689
#
_cell.length_a   1.000
_cell.length_b   1.000
_cell.length_c   1.000
_cell.angle_alpha   90.00
_cell.angle_beta   90.00
_cell.angle_gamma   90.00
#
_symmetry.space_group_name_H-M   'P 1'
#
loop_
_entity.id
_entity.type
_entity.pdbx_description
1 polymer ?
#
loop_
_entity_poly.entity_id
_entity_poly.type
_entity_poly.pdbx_seq_one_letter_code
_entity_poly.pdbx_strand_id
1 'polypeptide(L)'
;MTFTTDQEEFWAGEFGTKYIERNKGDRLLASNLDFFAKSLRRARGITSCMEFGANIGMNLRALKLLYPEQDQHAIEINTIAARELSTFVPSGQVLNGSILDYRPIRTFDLVLIKGVLIHIHPEALSKVYDRLHRCTGKYLLMCEYYNPTPVAVPYRGHSDRLFKRDFCGELLDLYPDLGLVDYGFSYRRDAKFPQDDITWFLIEKHG
;
A
#
# COMPACT_ATOMS: atom_id res chain seq x y z
N MET A 1 -18.16 2.17 -12.24
CA MET A 1 -17.09 1.15 -12.36
C MET A 1 -17.74 -0.22 -12.28
N THR A 2 -17.28 -1.18 -13.05
CA THR A 2 -17.70 -2.58 -12.92
C THR A 2 -16.59 -3.29 -12.16
N PHE A 3 -16.91 -3.90 -11.02
CA PHE A 3 -15.94 -4.63 -10.21
C PHE A 3 -15.89 -6.10 -10.63
N THR A 4 -14.70 -6.71 -10.53
CA THR A 4 -14.46 -8.10 -10.92
C THR A 4 -14.45 -9.05 -9.71
N THR A 5 -14.29 -8.49 -8.51
CA THR A 5 -14.26 -9.24 -7.25
C THR A 5 -15.14 -8.60 -6.18
N ASP A 6 -15.67 -9.43 -5.29
CA ASP A 6 -16.45 -8.97 -4.13
C ASP A 6 -15.63 -8.08 -3.19
N GLN A 7 -14.29 -8.27 -3.17
CA GLN A 7 -13.36 -7.45 -2.38
C GLN A 7 -13.31 -6.02 -2.91
N GLU A 8 -13.30 -5.84 -4.24
CA GLU A 8 -13.36 -4.50 -4.85
C GLU A 8 -14.68 -3.79 -4.50
N GLU A 9 -15.82 -4.47 -4.63
CA GLU A 9 -17.12 -3.91 -4.29
C GLU A 9 -17.20 -3.53 -2.80
N PHE A 10 -16.69 -4.38 -1.92
CA PHE A 10 -16.62 -4.14 -0.48
C PHE A 10 -15.84 -2.86 -0.12
N TRP A 11 -14.65 -2.66 -0.72
CA TRP A 11 -13.81 -1.50 -0.45
C TRP A 11 -14.26 -0.23 -1.19
N ALA A 12 -14.83 -0.35 -2.37
CA ALA A 12 -15.42 0.78 -3.10
C ALA A 12 -16.70 1.31 -2.45
N GLY A 13 -17.40 0.44 -1.70
CA GLY A 13 -18.72 0.68 -1.13
C GLY A 13 -18.70 1.35 0.25
N GLU A 14 -19.79 1.11 0.99
CA GLU A 14 -20.07 1.72 2.30
C GLU A 14 -19.00 1.38 3.36
N PHE A 15 -18.45 0.15 3.32
CA PHE A 15 -17.41 -0.25 4.28
C PHE A 15 -16.15 0.60 4.12
N GLY A 16 -15.65 0.74 2.88
CA GLY A 16 -14.47 1.58 2.59
C GLY A 16 -14.71 3.04 2.98
N THR A 17 -15.91 3.56 2.77
CA THR A 17 -16.29 4.91 3.19
C THR A 17 -16.26 5.08 4.72
N LYS A 18 -16.83 4.12 5.48
CA LYS A 18 -16.76 4.14 6.96
C LYS A 18 -15.32 3.96 7.50
N TYR A 19 -14.47 3.31 6.72
CA TYR A 19 -13.06 3.10 7.08
C TYR A 19 -12.26 4.41 7.09
N ILE A 20 -12.65 5.42 6.30
CA ILE A 20 -12.02 6.74 6.24
C ILE A 20 -11.93 7.37 7.62
N GLU A 21 -13.01 7.32 8.41
CA GLU A 21 -13.09 7.95 9.74
C GLU A 21 -12.06 7.42 10.75
N ARG A 22 -11.53 6.23 10.54
CA ARG A 22 -10.55 5.57 11.41
C ARG A 22 -9.10 5.90 11.01
N ASN A 23 -8.91 6.43 9.81
CA ASN A 23 -7.58 6.59 9.19
C ASN A 23 -7.24 8.07 8.99
N LYS A 24 -7.51 8.90 9.97
CA LYS A 24 -7.21 10.33 9.94
C LYS A 24 -6.70 10.85 11.29
N GLY A 25 -6.08 12.03 11.27
CA GLY A 25 -5.63 12.77 12.45
C GLY A 25 -4.12 12.77 12.66
N ASP A 26 -3.67 13.72 13.49
CA ASP A 26 -2.24 14.00 13.70
C ASP A 26 -1.49 12.85 14.35
N ARG A 27 -2.15 12.08 15.22
CA ARG A 27 -1.53 10.91 15.84
C ARG A 27 -1.16 9.83 14.82
N LEU A 28 -2.04 9.58 13.84
CA LEU A 28 -1.76 8.64 12.75
C LEU A 28 -0.65 9.18 11.85
N LEU A 29 -0.66 10.49 11.56
CA LEU A 29 0.40 11.14 10.79
C LEU A 29 1.75 10.99 11.46
N ALA A 30 1.84 11.22 12.78
CA ALA A 30 3.07 11.06 13.55
C ALA A 30 3.57 9.60 13.55
N SER A 31 2.64 8.64 13.71
CA SER A 31 2.97 7.21 13.62
C SER A 31 3.48 6.80 12.23
N ASN A 32 2.87 7.34 11.16
CA ASN A 32 3.32 7.11 9.79
C ASN A 32 4.70 7.73 9.52
N LEU A 33 4.99 8.93 10.06
CA LEU A 33 6.31 9.56 9.96
C LEU A 33 7.41 8.69 10.57
N ASP A 34 7.21 8.22 11.81
CA ASP A 34 8.15 7.33 12.48
C ASP A 34 8.34 6.02 11.69
N PHE A 35 7.23 5.45 11.22
CA PHE A 35 7.22 4.23 10.42
C PHE A 35 8.04 4.37 9.14
N PHE A 36 7.79 5.41 8.33
CA PHE A 36 8.50 5.61 7.07
C PHE A 36 9.95 6.05 7.27
N ALA A 37 10.26 6.82 8.31
CA ALA A 37 11.65 7.16 8.65
C ALA A 37 12.46 5.88 8.97
N LYS A 38 11.86 4.88 9.60
CA LYS A 38 12.49 3.59 9.89
C LYS A 38 12.57 2.69 8.67
N SER A 39 11.45 2.47 7.98
CA SER A 39 11.36 1.50 6.88
C SER A 39 12.11 1.94 5.61
N LEU A 40 12.28 3.26 5.40
CA LEU A 40 12.99 3.82 4.23
C LEU A 40 14.42 4.27 4.53
N ARG A 41 14.96 4.01 5.73
CA ARG A 41 16.31 4.47 6.13
C ARG A 41 17.46 4.02 5.20
N ARG A 42 17.27 2.90 4.48
CA ARG A 42 18.23 2.35 3.52
C ARG A 42 17.96 2.78 2.08
N ALA A 43 16.79 3.32 1.78
CA ALA A 43 16.47 3.81 0.44
C ALA A 43 17.15 5.15 0.14
N ARG A 44 17.50 5.39 -1.12
CA ARG A 44 18.16 6.60 -1.58
C ARG A 44 17.54 7.13 -2.87
N GLY A 45 17.54 8.45 -3.05
CA GLY A 45 17.13 9.09 -4.29
C GLY A 45 15.65 8.86 -4.62
N ILE A 46 14.78 8.97 -3.63
CA ILE A 46 13.32 8.85 -3.80
C ILE A 46 12.76 10.23 -4.16
N THR A 47 12.53 10.45 -5.45
CA THR A 47 11.97 11.70 -5.98
C THR A 47 10.54 11.54 -6.49
N SER A 48 10.08 10.30 -6.66
CA SER A 48 8.72 9.98 -7.08
C SER A 48 8.14 8.79 -6.31
N CYS A 49 6.84 8.82 -6.05
CA CYS A 49 6.12 7.78 -5.32
C CYS A 49 4.79 7.45 -5.97
N MET A 50 4.45 6.17 -6.00
CA MET A 50 3.13 5.66 -6.37
C MET A 50 2.58 4.81 -5.24
N GLU A 51 1.46 5.20 -4.64
CA GLU A 51 0.78 4.41 -3.61
C GLU A 51 -0.42 3.66 -4.19
N PHE A 52 -0.47 2.36 -3.92
CA PHE A 52 -1.58 1.46 -4.27
C PHE A 52 -2.53 1.32 -3.08
N GLY A 53 -3.78 1.80 -3.22
CA GLY A 53 -4.78 1.81 -2.14
C GLY A 53 -4.52 2.93 -1.12
N ALA A 54 -4.41 4.17 -1.58
CA ALA A 54 -3.94 5.29 -0.78
C ALA A 54 -4.96 5.82 0.25
N ASN A 55 -6.21 5.39 0.19
CA ASN A 55 -7.29 5.95 1.00
C ASN A 55 -7.28 7.50 0.90
N ILE A 56 -7.36 8.23 2.01
CA ILE A 56 -7.30 9.70 2.06
C ILE A 56 -5.87 10.28 2.07
N GLY A 57 -4.84 9.44 1.81
CA GLY A 57 -3.45 9.88 1.62
C GLY A 57 -2.64 10.13 2.89
N MET A 58 -2.97 9.51 4.03
CA MET A 58 -2.21 9.72 5.27
C MET A 58 -0.76 9.24 5.19
N ASN A 59 -0.49 8.21 4.39
CA ASN A 59 0.87 7.76 4.11
C ASN A 59 1.62 8.77 3.23
N LEU A 60 0.99 9.24 2.16
CA LEU A 60 1.58 10.25 1.25
C LEU A 60 1.84 11.57 1.97
N ARG A 61 0.97 11.99 2.91
CA ARG A 61 1.21 13.17 3.76
C ARG A 61 2.47 13.00 4.61
N ALA A 62 2.68 11.82 5.21
CA ALA A 62 3.89 11.52 5.97
C ALA A 62 5.13 11.50 5.06
N LEU A 63 5.04 10.85 3.89
CA LEU A 63 6.13 10.84 2.92
C LEU A 63 6.46 12.24 2.40
N LYS A 64 5.48 13.12 2.19
CA LYS A 64 5.71 14.51 1.75
C LYS A 64 6.47 15.34 2.78
N LEU A 65 6.30 15.05 4.07
CA LEU A 65 7.08 15.68 5.13
C LEU A 65 8.54 15.18 5.17
N LEU A 66 8.79 13.91 4.83
CA LEU A 66 10.13 13.32 4.73
C LEU A 66 10.84 13.69 3.41
N TYR A 67 10.09 13.81 2.33
CA TYR A 67 10.56 14.09 0.96
C TYR A 67 9.75 15.24 0.35
N PRO A 68 10.00 16.51 0.72
CA PRO A 68 9.16 17.66 0.33
C PRO A 68 8.96 17.85 -1.18
N GLU A 69 9.97 17.50 -1.98
CA GLU A 69 9.93 17.65 -3.44
C GLU A 69 9.42 16.40 -4.17
N GLN A 70 8.96 15.38 -3.45
CA GLN A 70 8.51 14.13 -4.04
C GLN A 70 7.26 14.32 -4.93
N ASP A 71 7.36 13.84 -6.18
CA ASP A 71 6.21 13.70 -7.10
C ASP A 71 5.36 12.51 -6.66
N GLN A 72 4.14 12.76 -6.18
CA GLN A 72 3.28 11.75 -5.58
C GLN A 72 2.10 11.39 -6.47
N HIS A 73 1.91 10.10 -6.71
CA HIS A 73 0.78 9.52 -7.43
C HIS A 73 0.08 8.48 -6.56
N ALA A 74 -1.19 8.22 -6.85
CA ALA A 74 -1.98 7.28 -6.08
C ALA A 74 -3.10 6.62 -6.87
N ILE A 75 -3.46 5.40 -6.44
CA ILE A 75 -4.68 4.70 -6.84
C ILE A 75 -5.54 4.49 -5.60
N GLU A 76 -6.83 4.81 -5.72
CA GLU A 76 -7.82 4.56 -4.68
C GLU A 76 -9.15 4.16 -5.29
N ILE A 77 -9.71 3.04 -4.82
CA ILE A 77 -10.95 2.47 -5.34
C ILE A 77 -12.19 3.18 -4.80
N ASN A 78 -12.14 3.66 -3.54
CA ASN A 78 -13.26 4.36 -2.92
C ASN A 78 -13.31 5.81 -3.41
N THR A 79 -14.42 6.18 -4.06
CA THR A 79 -14.58 7.49 -4.68
C THR A 79 -14.54 8.64 -3.67
N ILE A 80 -15.04 8.44 -2.43
CA ILE A 80 -15.03 9.47 -1.40
C ILE A 80 -13.61 9.70 -0.91
N ALA A 81 -12.88 8.62 -0.63
CA ALA A 81 -11.47 8.69 -0.25
C ALA A 81 -10.61 9.33 -1.35
N ALA A 82 -10.80 8.95 -2.62
CA ALA A 82 -10.07 9.52 -3.75
C ALA A 82 -10.32 11.03 -3.93
N ARG A 83 -11.54 11.51 -3.66
CA ARG A 83 -11.84 12.95 -3.66
C ARG A 83 -11.12 13.69 -2.54
N GLU A 84 -11.10 13.13 -1.34
CA GLU A 84 -10.38 13.71 -0.21
C GLU A 84 -8.86 13.71 -0.48
N LEU A 85 -8.32 12.61 -0.98
CA LEU A 85 -6.93 12.49 -1.41
C LEU A 85 -6.54 13.58 -2.43
N SER A 86 -7.42 13.88 -3.38
CA SER A 86 -7.20 14.92 -4.41
C SER A 86 -7.16 16.35 -3.88
N THR A 87 -7.48 16.58 -2.61
CA THR A 87 -7.26 17.87 -1.94
C THR A 87 -5.79 18.10 -1.56
N PHE A 88 -5.01 17.03 -1.51
CA PHE A 88 -3.60 17.04 -1.12
C PHE A 88 -2.67 16.64 -2.27
N VAL A 89 -2.98 15.54 -2.98
CA VAL A 89 -2.26 15.12 -4.19
C VAL A 89 -2.97 15.76 -5.39
N PRO A 90 -2.23 16.35 -6.37
CA PRO A 90 -2.86 16.93 -7.56
C PRO A 90 -3.82 15.95 -8.24
N SER A 91 -5.00 16.42 -8.64
CA SER A 91 -6.09 15.56 -9.13
C SER A 91 -5.70 14.71 -10.37
N GLY A 92 -4.80 15.21 -11.22
CA GLY A 92 -4.27 14.45 -12.36
C GLY A 92 -3.30 13.32 -11.97
N GLN A 93 -2.91 13.23 -10.70
CA GLN A 93 -2.01 12.20 -10.14
C GLN A 93 -2.77 11.17 -9.26
N VAL A 94 -4.08 11.36 -9.08
CA VAL A 94 -4.95 10.44 -8.36
C VAL A 94 -5.84 9.69 -9.33
N LEU A 95 -5.65 8.38 -9.42
CA LEU A 95 -6.54 7.50 -10.17
C LEU A 95 -7.63 6.95 -9.23
N ASN A 96 -8.88 7.34 -9.44
CA ASN A 96 -10.00 6.68 -8.79
C ASN A 96 -10.38 5.42 -9.56
N GLY A 97 -9.98 4.27 -9.08
CA GLY A 97 -10.18 3.01 -9.77
C GLY A 97 -9.58 1.81 -9.07
N SER A 98 -9.78 0.63 -9.67
CA SER A 98 -9.21 -0.62 -9.18
C SER A 98 -7.73 -0.76 -9.56
N ILE A 99 -6.94 -1.26 -8.63
CA ILE A 99 -5.55 -1.69 -8.90
C ILE A 99 -5.50 -2.87 -9.87
N LEU A 100 -6.58 -3.67 -9.96
CA LEU A 100 -6.69 -4.78 -10.91
C LEU A 100 -6.83 -4.32 -12.36
N ASP A 101 -7.30 -3.10 -12.58
CA ASP A 101 -7.47 -2.51 -13.91
C ASP A 101 -6.35 -1.53 -14.28
N TYR A 102 -5.54 -1.16 -13.30
CA TYR A 102 -4.44 -0.23 -13.52
C TYR A 102 -3.41 -0.78 -14.51
N ARG A 103 -2.98 0.09 -15.42
CA ARG A 103 -1.92 -0.22 -16.38
C ARG A 103 -0.76 0.75 -16.17
N PRO A 104 0.36 0.30 -15.59
CA PRO A 104 1.54 1.14 -15.41
C PRO A 104 2.04 1.70 -16.75
N ILE A 105 2.13 3.02 -16.86
CA ILE A 105 2.63 3.75 -18.04
C ILE A 105 4.01 4.38 -17.77
N ARG A 106 4.45 4.40 -16.53
CA ARG A 106 5.78 4.86 -16.08
C ARG A 106 6.19 4.11 -14.83
N THR A 107 7.46 4.25 -14.48
CA THR A 107 8.01 3.76 -13.21
C THR A 107 8.15 4.90 -12.20
N PHE A 108 8.26 4.52 -10.90
CA PHE A 108 8.47 5.42 -9.77
C PHE A 108 9.66 4.95 -8.93
N ASP A 109 10.38 5.90 -8.32
CA ASP A 109 11.48 5.56 -7.42
C ASP A 109 11.01 4.76 -6.20
N LEU A 110 9.80 5.06 -5.70
CA LEU A 110 9.14 4.31 -4.63
C LEU A 110 7.74 3.87 -5.07
N VAL A 111 7.46 2.60 -5.01
CA VAL A 111 6.10 2.05 -5.02
C VAL A 111 5.75 1.65 -3.59
N LEU A 112 4.59 2.07 -3.11
CA LEU A 112 4.09 1.77 -1.76
C LEU A 112 2.79 0.98 -1.86
N ILE A 113 2.71 -0.10 -1.09
CA ILE A 113 1.47 -0.82 -0.82
C ILE A 113 1.42 -1.19 0.67
N LYS A 114 0.36 -0.76 1.37
CA LYS A 114 0.25 -0.92 2.83
C LYS A 114 -1.16 -1.28 3.26
N GLY A 115 -1.33 -2.51 3.77
CA GLY A 115 -2.62 -3.02 4.23
C GLY A 115 -3.65 -3.22 3.10
N VAL A 116 -3.21 -3.60 1.92
CA VAL A 116 -4.04 -3.75 0.72
C VAL A 116 -4.01 -5.18 0.19
N LEU A 117 -2.84 -5.81 0.06
CA LEU A 117 -2.72 -7.18 -0.47
C LEU A 117 -3.51 -8.19 0.37
N ILE A 118 -3.58 -7.96 1.68
CA ILE A 118 -4.40 -8.75 2.61
C ILE A 118 -5.88 -8.76 2.26
N HIS A 119 -6.36 -7.82 1.43
CA HIS A 119 -7.74 -7.68 0.99
C HIS A 119 -7.96 -8.02 -0.49
N ILE A 120 -6.92 -8.47 -1.18
CA ILE A 120 -7.01 -8.94 -2.57
C ILE A 120 -7.33 -10.43 -2.58
N HIS A 121 -8.30 -10.82 -3.42
CA HIS A 121 -8.60 -12.25 -3.61
C HIS A 121 -7.35 -12.99 -4.09
N PRO A 122 -7.00 -14.15 -3.52
CA PRO A 122 -5.75 -14.86 -3.86
C PRO A 122 -5.51 -15.09 -5.35
N GLU A 123 -6.56 -15.39 -6.11
CA GLU A 123 -6.48 -15.59 -7.57
C GLU A 123 -6.13 -14.32 -8.36
N ALA A 124 -6.34 -13.13 -7.75
CA ALA A 124 -6.01 -11.86 -8.39
C ALA A 124 -4.61 -11.32 -8.02
N LEU A 125 -3.91 -11.96 -7.06
CA LEU A 125 -2.61 -11.49 -6.57
C LEU A 125 -1.54 -11.40 -7.66
N SER A 126 -1.46 -12.40 -8.54
CA SER A 126 -0.48 -12.40 -9.65
C SER A 126 -0.60 -11.15 -10.53
N LYS A 127 -1.83 -10.70 -10.74
CA LYS A 127 -2.13 -9.47 -11.47
C LYS A 127 -1.62 -8.22 -10.74
N VAL A 128 -1.78 -8.17 -9.41
CA VAL A 128 -1.29 -7.05 -8.59
C VAL A 128 0.23 -7.07 -8.55
N TYR A 129 0.85 -8.22 -8.38
CA TYR A 129 2.32 -8.35 -8.40
C TYR A 129 2.93 -7.86 -9.72
N ASP A 130 2.33 -8.21 -10.88
CA ASP A 130 2.76 -7.66 -12.18
C ASP A 130 2.72 -6.12 -12.19
N ARG A 131 1.66 -5.51 -11.66
CA ARG A 131 1.54 -4.05 -11.63
C ARG A 131 2.54 -3.40 -10.69
N LEU A 132 2.73 -3.96 -9.51
CA LEU A 132 3.73 -3.48 -8.55
C LEU A 132 5.13 -3.55 -9.17
N HIS A 133 5.51 -4.71 -9.73
CA HIS A 133 6.81 -4.90 -10.36
C HIS A 133 7.04 -3.93 -11.53
N ARG A 134 6.08 -3.80 -12.45
CA ARG A 134 6.18 -2.89 -13.60
C ARG A 134 6.18 -1.41 -13.22
N CYS A 135 5.56 -1.06 -12.11
CA CYS A 135 5.52 0.30 -11.60
C CYS A 135 6.81 0.68 -10.85
N THR A 136 7.51 -0.31 -10.29
CA THR A 136 8.72 -0.11 -9.50
C THR A 136 9.91 0.22 -10.40
N GLY A 137 10.50 1.41 -10.17
CA GLY A 137 11.75 1.82 -10.82
C GLY A 137 12.98 1.57 -9.96
N LYS A 138 12.86 1.74 -8.63
CA LYS A 138 13.96 1.50 -7.67
C LYS A 138 13.52 0.66 -6.48
N TYR A 139 12.54 1.14 -5.71
CA TYR A 139 12.11 0.49 -4.47
C TYR A 139 10.62 0.18 -4.47
N LEU A 140 10.28 -0.98 -3.90
CA LEU A 140 8.93 -1.34 -3.48
C LEU A 140 8.94 -1.47 -1.95
N LEU A 141 8.12 -0.68 -1.26
CA LEU A 141 7.83 -0.85 0.16
C LEU A 141 6.48 -1.56 0.31
N MET A 142 6.55 -2.81 0.73
CA MET A 142 5.39 -3.66 0.98
C MET A 142 5.16 -3.79 2.49
N CYS A 143 3.95 -3.49 2.95
CA CYS A 143 3.61 -3.46 4.37
C CYS A 143 2.30 -4.19 4.60
N GLU A 144 2.35 -5.45 5.03
CA GLU A 144 1.19 -6.34 5.08
C GLU A 144 1.19 -7.23 6.33
N TYR A 145 0.09 -7.92 6.61
CA TYR A 145 0.04 -8.92 7.67
C TYR A 145 0.67 -10.22 7.18
N TYR A 146 1.86 -10.48 7.66
CA TYR A 146 2.63 -11.67 7.31
C TYR A 146 2.09 -12.95 7.93
N ASN A 147 2.13 -14.04 7.18
CA ASN A 147 2.05 -15.41 7.67
C ASN A 147 2.90 -16.32 6.76
N PRO A 148 3.69 -17.27 7.30
CA PRO A 148 4.57 -18.11 6.48
C PRO A 148 3.79 -19.04 5.53
N THR A 149 2.53 -19.31 5.82
CA THR A 149 1.64 -20.11 4.98
C THR A 149 0.35 -19.36 4.70
N PRO A 150 -0.24 -19.49 3.50
CA PRO A 150 -1.51 -18.82 3.18
C PRO A 150 -2.63 -19.21 4.17
N VAL A 151 -3.32 -18.21 4.70
CA VAL A 151 -4.47 -18.38 5.59
C VAL A 151 -5.51 -17.30 5.35
N ALA A 152 -6.79 -17.69 5.33
CA ALA A 152 -7.93 -16.76 5.39
C ALA A 152 -8.31 -16.53 6.86
N VAL A 153 -8.52 -15.27 7.22
CA VAL A 153 -8.86 -14.87 8.58
C VAL A 153 -10.23 -14.20 8.58
N PRO A 154 -11.16 -14.58 9.48
CA PRO A 154 -12.43 -13.88 9.61
C PRO A 154 -12.21 -12.39 9.89
N TYR A 155 -12.84 -11.56 9.08
CA TYR A 155 -12.70 -10.11 9.16
C TYR A 155 -14.10 -9.45 9.15
N ARG A 156 -14.45 -8.85 10.29
CA ARG A 156 -15.71 -8.10 10.46
C ARG A 156 -16.98 -8.83 9.99
N GLY A 157 -17.04 -10.14 10.33
CA GLY A 157 -18.19 -10.99 9.98
C GLY A 157 -18.08 -11.68 8.60
N HIS A 158 -17.00 -11.46 7.86
CA HIS A 158 -16.73 -12.11 6.56
C HIS A 158 -15.58 -13.10 6.70
N SER A 159 -15.66 -14.24 6.02
CA SER A 159 -14.62 -15.29 6.05
C SER A 159 -13.55 -15.13 4.94
N ASP A 160 -13.83 -14.27 3.94
CA ASP A 160 -13.12 -14.15 2.67
C ASP A 160 -12.68 -12.71 2.35
N ARG A 161 -12.46 -11.87 3.36
CA ARG A 161 -12.08 -10.47 3.20
C ARG A 161 -10.70 -10.13 3.74
N LEU A 162 -10.02 -11.08 4.42
CA LEU A 162 -8.67 -10.89 4.93
C LEU A 162 -7.86 -12.17 4.74
N PHE A 163 -6.75 -12.03 4.03
CA PHE A 163 -5.81 -13.10 3.73
C PHE A 163 -4.43 -12.72 4.27
N LYS A 164 -3.74 -13.67 4.90
CA LYS A 164 -2.35 -13.48 5.31
C LYS A 164 -1.50 -14.53 4.62
N ARG A 165 -0.32 -14.13 4.17
CA ARG A 165 0.63 -14.99 3.50
C ARG A 165 2.00 -14.31 3.41
N ASP A 166 2.98 -14.98 2.85
CA ASP A 166 4.28 -14.39 2.54
C ASP A 166 4.24 -13.68 1.17
N PHE A 167 3.55 -12.53 1.12
CA PHE A 167 3.44 -11.73 -0.11
C PHE A 167 4.79 -11.30 -0.66
N CYS A 168 5.77 -11.03 0.22
CA CYS A 168 7.11 -10.63 -0.19
C CYS A 168 7.86 -11.80 -0.82
N GLY A 169 7.86 -12.97 -0.17
CA GLY A 169 8.50 -14.17 -0.71
C GLY A 169 7.92 -14.57 -2.05
N GLU A 170 6.59 -14.57 -2.18
CA GLU A 170 5.92 -14.86 -3.47
C GLU A 170 6.34 -13.90 -4.58
N LEU A 171 6.49 -12.61 -4.27
CA LEU A 171 6.92 -11.62 -5.25
C LEU A 171 8.39 -11.81 -5.65
N LEU A 172 9.29 -12.10 -4.69
CA LEU A 172 10.71 -12.35 -4.94
C LEU A 172 10.92 -13.64 -5.77
N ASP A 173 10.10 -14.66 -5.54
CA ASP A 173 10.13 -15.90 -6.32
C ASP A 173 9.71 -15.68 -7.79
N LEU A 174 8.79 -14.74 -8.04
CA LEU A 174 8.30 -14.44 -9.38
C LEU A 174 9.23 -13.52 -10.19
N TYR A 175 9.97 -12.63 -9.52
CA TYR A 175 10.76 -11.58 -10.17
C TYR A 175 12.21 -11.59 -9.68
N PRO A 176 13.12 -12.29 -10.40
CA PRO A 176 14.52 -12.43 -10.00
C PRO A 176 15.34 -11.11 -10.00
N ASP A 177 14.83 -10.07 -10.63
CA ASP A 177 15.39 -8.72 -10.61
C ASP A 177 15.04 -7.92 -9.34
N LEU A 178 14.30 -8.53 -8.40
CA LEU A 178 14.01 -7.94 -7.10
C LEU A 178 14.89 -8.52 -6.00
N GLY A 179 15.41 -7.65 -5.12
CA GLY A 179 16.23 -8.02 -3.98
C GLY A 179 15.73 -7.42 -2.67
N LEU A 180 15.70 -8.22 -1.58
CA LEU A 180 15.35 -7.73 -0.26
C LEU A 180 16.47 -6.84 0.32
N VAL A 181 16.14 -5.60 0.68
CA VAL A 181 17.07 -4.61 1.28
C VAL A 181 16.98 -4.57 2.79
N ASP A 182 15.76 -4.51 3.31
CA ASP A 182 15.49 -4.40 4.74
C ASP A 182 14.07 -4.92 5.05
N TYR A 183 13.84 -5.30 6.28
CA TYR A 183 12.51 -5.70 6.75
C TYR A 183 12.36 -5.44 8.25
N GLY A 184 11.12 -5.46 8.72
CA GLY A 184 10.83 -5.30 10.13
C GLY A 184 9.36 -5.44 10.46
N PHE A 185 9.07 -5.28 11.75
CA PHE A 185 7.73 -5.41 12.29
C PHE A 185 7.33 -4.14 13.05
N SER A 186 6.09 -3.72 12.93
CA SER A 186 5.48 -2.65 13.70
C SER A 186 4.36 -3.20 14.57
N TYR A 187 4.28 -2.71 15.80
CA TYR A 187 3.40 -3.27 16.82
C TYR A 187 2.26 -2.32 17.17
N ARG A 188 1.03 -2.82 17.18
CA ARG A 188 -0.18 -2.03 17.52
C ARG A 188 -0.20 -1.50 18.97
N ARG A 189 0.60 -2.09 19.86
CA ARG A 189 0.72 -1.67 21.26
C ARG A 189 1.96 -0.82 21.53
N ASP A 190 2.61 -0.29 20.49
CA ASP A 190 3.63 0.74 20.68
C ASP A 190 3.01 1.94 21.39
N ALA A 191 3.64 2.37 22.49
CA ALA A 191 3.08 3.41 23.33
C ALA A 191 3.10 4.81 22.70
N LYS A 192 4.05 5.04 21.76
CA LYS A 192 4.28 6.36 21.13
C LYS A 192 3.75 6.41 19.70
N PHE A 193 4.15 5.46 18.87
CA PHE A 193 3.89 5.44 17.43
C PHE A 193 3.26 4.12 17.00
N PRO A 194 2.05 3.79 17.50
CA PRO A 194 1.40 2.53 17.15
C PRO A 194 1.08 2.47 15.66
N GLN A 195 1.32 1.31 15.07
CA GLN A 195 0.81 0.90 13.76
C GLN A 195 -0.05 -0.35 13.98
N ASP A 196 -0.71 -0.85 12.94
CA ASP A 196 -1.22 -2.22 12.98
C ASP A 196 -0.06 -3.21 13.10
N ASP A 197 -0.33 -4.46 13.51
CA ASP A 197 0.68 -5.54 13.58
C ASP A 197 1.16 -5.87 12.15
N ILE A 198 1.94 -4.96 11.54
CA ILE A 198 2.37 -4.99 10.14
C ILE A 198 3.82 -5.43 10.05
N THR A 199 4.09 -6.39 9.17
CA THR A 199 5.44 -6.68 8.70
C THR A 199 5.70 -5.87 7.43
N TRP A 200 6.82 -5.16 7.38
CA TRP A 200 7.22 -4.38 6.22
C TRP A 200 8.48 -4.95 5.59
N PHE A 201 8.55 -4.86 4.26
CA PHE A 201 9.67 -5.29 3.44
C PHE A 201 10.03 -4.16 2.48
N LEU A 202 11.29 -3.72 2.53
CA LEU A 202 11.88 -2.82 1.54
C LEU A 202 12.60 -3.68 0.50
N ILE A 203 12.16 -3.60 -0.72
CA ILE A 203 12.63 -4.39 -1.86
C ILE A 203 13.25 -3.42 -2.87
N GLU A 204 14.42 -3.74 -3.42
CA GLU A 204 15.07 -2.98 -4.48
C GLU A 204 14.96 -3.73 -5.80
N LYS A 205 14.70 -2.99 -6.87
CA LYS A 205 14.72 -3.52 -8.23
C LYS A 205 16.05 -3.22 -8.87
N HIS A 206 16.72 -4.29 -9.28
CA HIS A 206 17.98 -4.22 -10.02
C HIS A 206 17.69 -4.06 -11.52
N GLY A 207 18.34 -3.06 -12.15
CA GLY A 207 18.24 -2.80 -13.59
C GLY A 207 19.22 -3.60 -14.42
#